data_e84718c6c919386e37adf764402037cc
#
_entry.id   e84718c6c919386e37adf764402037cc
#
_cell.length_a   1.000
_cell.length_b   1.000
_cell.length_c   1.000
_cell.angle_alpha   90.00
_cell.angle_beta   90.00
_cell.angle_gamma   90.00
#
_symmetry.space_group_name_H-M   'P 1'
#
loop_
_entity.id
_entity.type
_entity.pdbx_description
1 polymer ?
#
loop_
_entity_poly.entity_id
_entity_poly.type
_entity_poly.pdbx_seq_one_letter_code
_entity_poly.pdbx_strand_id
1 'polypeptide(L)'
;QSRLPPRLSPQEALARKAERERRDADMRGVASIDAMRAAIREDARQLPPILDVPRAGRMDAAAFLARAAQGLPFLMPGLARHWPLAGFTPQTLRERFAAMPVRARVGDYVNNAFALDRAMQDMSMLDYLDLAAQGTEGLPPYLGNLELRELNRFCHWPAWFTRPGPPRFWLGPAGTVTPLHADYDDNLFVQIWGAKRIFLAPPHHDEFLYPVEANALLFGSPF
;
A
#
# COMPACT_ATOMS: atom_id res chain seq x y z
N GLN A 1 2.31 -6.92 21.45
CA GLN A 1 3.24 -7.97 21.01
C GLN A 1 2.74 -8.46 19.65
N SER A 2 3.39 -8.01 18.58
CA SER A 2 3.19 -8.53 17.23
C SER A 2 3.47 -10.04 17.27
N ARG A 3 2.46 -10.87 17.06
CA ARG A 3 2.68 -12.28 16.82
C ARG A 3 3.20 -12.40 15.39
N LEU A 4 4.51 -12.54 15.26
CA LEU A 4 5.10 -13.06 14.03
C LEU A 4 4.34 -14.35 13.65
N PRO A 5 4.04 -14.56 12.36
CA PRO A 5 3.45 -15.80 11.92
C PRO A 5 4.30 -16.96 12.44
N PRO A 6 3.68 -18.10 12.80
CA PRO A 6 4.41 -19.22 13.36
C PRO A 6 5.54 -19.60 12.43
N ARG A 7 6.74 -19.76 12.98
CA ARG A 7 7.91 -20.22 12.21
C ARG A 7 7.55 -21.57 11.59
N LEU A 8 7.70 -21.67 10.29
CA LEU A 8 7.56 -22.93 9.59
C LEU A 8 8.57 -23.94 10.15
N SER A 9 8.15 -25.17 10.32
CA SER A 9 9.09 -26.27 10.55
C SER A 9 10.05 -26.40 9.35
N PRO A 10 11.25 -26.96 9.54
CA PRO A 10 12.18 -27.20 8.43
C PRO A 10 11.56 -28.01 7.27
N GLN A 11 10.66 -28.96 7.58
CA GLN A 11 9.96 -29.77 6.58
C GLN A 11 8.94 -28.92 5.79
N GLU A 12 8.16 -28.06 6.45
CA GLU A 12 7.22 -27.13 5.80
C GLU A 12 7.95 -26.10 4.93
N ALA A 13 9.08 -25.59 5.40
CA ALA A 13 9.92 -24.68 4.64
C ALA A 13 10.48 -25.35 3.37
N LEU A 14 10.92 -26.62 3.47
CA LEU A 14 11.41 -27.39 2.35
C LEU A 14 10.31 -27.71 1.33
N ALA A 15 9.11 -28.08 1.83
CA ALA A 15 7.94 -28.36 0.99
C ALA A 15 7.49 -27.11 0.23
N ARG A 16 7.44 -25.94 0.89
CA ARG A 16 7.12 -24.66 0.25
C ARG A 16 8.18 -24.26 -0.78
N LYS A 17 9.47 -24.50 -0.49
CA LYS A 17 10.53 -24.24 -1.47
C LYS A 17 10.37 -25.10 -2.72
N ALA A 18 10.15 -26.40 -2.55
CA ALA A 18 9.94 -27.33 -3.65
C ALA A 18 8.70 -27.00 -4.49
N GLU A 19 7.62 -26.51 -3.85
CA GLU A 19 6.42 -26.07 -4.52
C GLU A 19 6.64 -24.77 -5.30
N ARG A 20 7.42 -23.83 -4.74
CA ARG A 20 7.83 -22.61 -5.45
C ARG A 20 8.68 -22.94 -6.69
N GLU A 21 9.65 -23.82 -6.54
CA GLU A 21 10.51 -24.25 -7.65
C GLU A 21 9.73 -24.95 -8.77
N ARG A 22 8.72 -25.75 -8.43
CA ARG A 22 7.79 -26.32 -9.42
C ARG A 22 6.99 -25.26 -10.14
N ARG A 23 6.40 -24.31 -9.41
CA ARG A 23 5.66 -23.19 -9.98
C ARG A 23 6.51 -22.34 -10.90
N ASP A 24 7.73 -22.01 -10.49
CA ASP A 24 8.68 -21.25 -11.30
C ASP A 24 9.05 -22.01 -12.58
N ALA A 25 9.10 -23.34 -12.52
CA ALA A 25 9.32 -24.19 -13.70
C ALA A 25 8.12 -24.18 -14.63
N ASP A 26 6.90 -24.29 -14.09
CA ASP A 26 5.64 -24.22 -14.85
C ASP A 26 5.47 -22.84 -15.50
N MET A 27 5.81 -21.77 -14.79
CA MET A 27 5.76 -20.41 -15.32
C MET A 27 6.76 -20.13 -16.43
N ARG A 28 7.92 -20.79 -16.42
CA ARG A 28 8.90 -20.69 -17.54
C ARG A 28 8.40 -21.32 -18.83
N GLY A 29 7.43 -22.22 -18.75
CA GLY A 29 6.76 -22.83 -19.91
C GLY A 29 5.66 -21.96 -20.51
N VAL A 30 5.30 -20.82 -19.90
CA VAL A 30 4.23 -19.94 -20.39
C VAL A 30 4.75 -19.05 -21.51
N ALA A 31 4.23 -19.25 -22.72
CA ALA A 31 4.75 -18.64 -23.94
C ALA A 31 4.54 -17.11 -24.04
N SER A 32 3.71 -16.50 -23.18
CA SER A 32 3.47 -15.04 -23.19
C SER A 32 2.84 -14.57 -21.88
N ILE A 33 2.99 -13.27 -21.59
CA ILE A 33 2.32 -12.60 -20.47
C ILE A 33 0.79 -12.75 -20.53
N ASP A 34 0.22 -12.76 -21.74
CA ASP A 34 -1.22 -12.92 -21.92
C ASP A 34 -1.70 -14.35 -21.61
N ALA A 35 -0.93 -15.37 -21.96
CA ALA A 35 -1.21 -16.74 -21.55
C ALA A 35 -1.13 -16.91 -20.04
N MET A 36 -0.15 -16.29 -19.38
CA MET A 36 -0.03 -16.25 -17.93
C MET A 36 -1.24 -15.57 -17.26
N ARG A 37 -1.63 -14.39 -17.77
CA ARG A 37 -2.83 -13.69 -17.29
C ARG A 37 -4.11 -14.51 -17.49
N ALA A 38 -4.22 -15.26 -18.59
CA ALA A 38 -5.35 -16.12 -18.83
C ALA A 38 -5.40 -17.28 -17.83
N ALA A 39 -4.28 -17.94 -17.56
CA ALA A 39 -4.18 -18.98 -16.55
C ALA A 39 -4.54 -18.47 -15.14
N ILE A 40 -4.02 -17.33 -14.75
CA ILE A 40 -4.36 -16.69 -13.46
C ILE A 40 -5.85 -16.35 -13.38
N ARG A 41 -6.47 -15.87 -14.46
CA ARG A 41 -7.92 -15.60 -14.48
C ARG A 41 -8.75 -16.86 -14.35
N GLU A 42 -8.30 -17.97 -14.90
CA GLU A 42 -8.97 -19.25 -14.76
C GLU A 42 -8.88 -19.77 -13.33
N ASP A 43 -7.70 -19.75 -12.72
CA ASP A 43 -7.49 -20.11 -11.34
C ASP A 43 -8.28 -19.20 -10.40
N ALA A 44 -8.34 -17.90 -10.69
CA ALA A 44 -9.09 -16.93 -9.91
C ALA A 44 -10.61 -17.20 -9.87
N ARG A 45 -11.17 -17.91 -10.88
CA ARG A 45 -12.59 -18.33 -10.86
C ARG A 45 -12.88 -19.37 -9.78
N GLN A 46 -11.88 -20.08 -9.33
CA GLN A 46 -11.98 -21.10 -8.28
C GLN A 46 -11.75 -20.49 -6.88
N LEU A 47 -11.28 -19.25 -6.81
CA LEU A 47 -11.06 -18.56 -5.53
C LEU A 47 -12.39 -18.11 -4.92
N PRO A 48 -12.47 -18.04 -3.58
CA PRO A 48 -13.62 -17.45 -2.92
C PRO A 48 -13.80 -15.99 -3.38
N PRO A 49 -15.03 -15.48 -3.36
CA PRO A 49 -15.32 -14.12 -3.79
C PRO A 49 -14.54 -13.11 -2.96
N ILE A 50 -14.13 -12.00 -3.59
CA ILE A 50 -13.55 -10.87 -2.88
C ILE A 50 -14.59 -10.33 -1.91
N LEU A 51 -14.21 -10.30 -0.63
CA LEU A 51 -15.07 -9.81 0.44
C LEU A 51 -14.76 -8.35 0.74
N ASP A 52 -15.80 -7.60 1.07
CA ASP A 52 -15.62 -6.25 1.58
C ASP A 52 -14.98 -6.28 2.98
N VAL A 53 -14.07 -5.34 3.21
CA VAL A 53 -13.47 -5.16 4.54
C VAL A 53 -14.55 -4.71 5.53
N PRO A 54 -14.72 -5.40 6.67
CA PRO A 54 -15.76 -5.10 7.64
C PRO A 54 -15.68 -3.66 8.15
N ARG A 55 -16.83 -3.02 8.30
CA ARG A 55 -16.94 -1.69 8.90
C ARG A 55 -17.15 -1.83 10.40
N ALA A 56 -16.40 -1.06 11.17
CA ALA A 56 -16.54 -0.95 12.62
C ALA A 56 -17.03 0.43 13.00
N GLY A 57 -17.85 0.52 14.02
CA GLY A 57 -18.27 1.77 14.61
C GLY A 57 -17.15 2.42 15.44
N ARG A 58 -17.51 3.46 16.19
CA ARG A 58 -16.60 4.09 17.14
C ARG A 58 -16.19 3.08 18.21
N MET A 59 -14.92 2.98 18.48
CA MET A 59 -14.35 2.04 19.46
C MET A 59 -13.56 2.80 20.52
N ASP A 60 -13.55 2.29 21.72
CA ASP A 60 -12.57 2.63 22.74
C ASP A 60 -11.26 1.85 22.53
N ALA A 61 -10.28 2.08 23.38
CA ALA A 61 -8.99 1.43 23.29
C ALA A 61 -9.06 -0.08 23.42
N ALA A 62 -9.88 -0.60 24.34
CA ALA A 62 -9.99 -2.03 24.60
C ALA A 62 -10.63 -2.77 23.40
N ALA A 63 -11.71 -2.22 22.86
CA ALA A 63 -12.39 -2.76 21.69
C ALA A 63 -11.49 -2.73 20.44
N PHE A 64 -10.73 -1.64 20.24
CA PHE A 64 -9.76 -1.55 19.16
C PHE A 64 -8.66 -2.62 19.28
N LEU A 65 -8.04 -2.73 20.46
CA LEU A 65 -6.95 -3.69 20.68
C LEU A 65 -7.43 -5.13 20.53
N ALA A 66 -8.64 -5.45 21.04
CA ALA A 66 -9.23 -6.78 20.90
C ALA A 66 -9.46 -7.14 19.42
N ARG A 67 -9.85 -6.16 18.60
CA ARG A 67 -10.08 -6.38 17.18
C ARG A 67 -8.77 -6.45 16.39
N ALA A 68 -7.82 -5.58 16.68
CA ALA A 68 -6.49 -5.59 16.08
C ALA A 68 -5.74 -6.91 16.36
N ALA A 69 -5.92 -7.46 17.56
CA ALA A 69 -5.33 -8.75 17.94
C ALA A 69 -5.84 -9.95 17.11
N GLN A 70 -6.95 -9.80 16.40
CA GLN A 70 -7.45 -10.82 15.48
C GLN A 70 -6.66 -10.86 14.16
N GLY A 71 -5.82 -9.85 13.87
CA GLY A 71 -5.04 -9.77 12.64
C GLY A 71 -5.88 -9.55 11.37
N LEU A 72 -7.14 -9.12 11.52
CA LEU A 72 -8.06 -8.90 10.42
C LEU A 72 -8.22 -7.41 10.13
N PRO A 73 -8.23 -7.00 8.86
CA PRO A 73 -8.44 -5.61 8.51
C PRO A 73 -9.88 -5.17 8.81
N PHE A 74 -10.06 -3.90 9.14
CA PHE A 74 -11.37 -3.30 9.32
C PHE A 74 -11.34 -1.80 9.02
N LEU A 75 -12.50 -1.24 8.68
CA LEU A 75 -12.69 0.18 8.39
C LEU A 75 -13.34 0.88 9.57
N MET A 76 -12.87 2.05 9.90
CA MET A 76 -13.46 2.96 10.89
C MET A 76 -13.91 4.26 10.20
N PRO A 77 -15.11 4.28 9.60
CA PRO A 77 -15.58 5.46 8.87
C PRO A 77 -15.68 6.69 9.77
N GLY A 78 -15.14 7.80 9.31
CA GLY A 78 -15.25 9.09 9.99
C GLY A 78 -14.32 9.26 11.20
N LEU A 79 -13.41 8.34 11.49
CA LEU A 79 -12.46 8.47 12.61
C LEU A 79 -11.65 9.76 12.53
N ALA A 80 -11.14 10.11 11.36
CA ALA A 80 -10.33 11.31 11.15
C ALA A 80 -11.14 12.58 10.81
N ARG A 81 -12.48 12.54 10.89
CA ARG A 81 -13.34 13.66 10.47
C ARG A 81 -13.04 14.97 11.22
N HIS A 82 -12.58 14.86 12.46
CA HIS A 82 -12.25 16.00 13.31
C HIS A 82 -10.77 16.42 13.21
N TRP A 83 -9.98 15.75 12.41
CA TRP A 83 -8.60 16.19 12.20
C TRP A 83 -8.59 17.50 11.41
N PRO A 84 -7.75 18.49 11.79
CA PRO A 84 -7.57 19.67 10.95
C PRO A 84 -7.16 19.32 9.52
N LEU A 85 -6.41 18.23 9.33
CA LEU A 85 -6.02 17.74 8.01
C LEU A 85 -7.22 17.29 7.15
N ALA A 86 -8.33 16.88 7.76
CA ALA A 86 -9.53 16.42 7.02
C ALA A 86 -10.18 17.53 6.15
N GLY A 87 -9.91 18.79 6.46
CA GLY A 87 -10.35 19.93 5.64
C GLY A 87 -9.37 20.31 4.53
N PHE A 88 -8.25 19.62 4.39
CA PHE A 88 -7.25 19.95 3.38
C PHE A 88 -7.63 19.40 2.01
N THR A 89 -7.43 20.23 1.01
CA THR A 89 -7.62 19.91 -0.41
C THR A 89 -6.31 20.20 -1.15
N PRO A 90 -6.16 19.82 -2.42
CA PRO A 90 -5.05 20.27 -3.25
C PRO A 90 -4.91 21.80 -3.28
N GLN A 91 -6.04 22.54 -3.24
CA GLN A 91 -6.01 23.99 -3.18
C GLN A 91 -5.40 24.50 -1.87
N THR A 92 -5.73 23.88 -0.73
CA THR A 92 -5.10 24.21 0.57
C THR A 92 -3.59 23.99 0.54
N LEU A 93 -3.14 22.92 -0.12
CA LEU A 93 -1.71 22.63 -0.26
C LEU A 93 -1.03 23.70 -1.13
N ARG A 94 -1.66 24.09 -2.23
CA ARG A 94 -1.20 25.14 -3.13
C ARG A 94 -1.04 26.50 -2.43
N GLU A 95 -2.00 26.87 -1.60
CA GLU A 95 -2.02 28.17 -0.93
C GLU A 95 -1.07 28.26 0.27
N ARG A 96 -0.97 27.18 1.04
CA ARG A 96 -0.30 27.21 2.34
C ARG A 96 1.04 26.51 2.36
N PHE A 97 1.31 25.63 1.41
CA PHE A 97 2.48 24.75 1.39
C PHE A 97 3.18 24.75 0.02
N ALA A 98 2.95 25.78 -0.80
CA ALA A 98 3.50 25.89 -2.16
C ALA A 98 5.01 25.57 -2.25
N ALA A 99 5.79 26.13 -1.34
CA ALA A 99 7.25 25.98 -1.31
C ALA A 99 7.74 24.71 -0.59
N MET A 100 6.83 23.87 -0.05
CA MET A 100 7.22 22.66 0.67
C MET A 100 7.95 21.70 -0.30
N PRO A 101 9.19 21.25 0.05
CA PRO A 101 9.92 20.34 -0.81
C PRO A 101 9.27 18.95 -0.79
N VAL A 102 9.11 18.37 -1.96
CA VAL A 102 8.56 17.03 -2.15
C VAL A 102 9.39 16.26 -3.19
N ARG A 103 9.27 14.94 -3.14
CA ARG A 103 9.94 14.04 -4.07
C ARG A 103 8.93 13.14 -4.75
N ALA A 104 8.69 13.37 -6.03
CA ALA A 104 7.69 12.63 -6.80
C ALA A 104 8.29 11.40 -7.48
N ARG A 105 7.52 10.32 -7.52
CA ARG A 105 7.74 9.20 -8.41
C ARG A 105 7.25 9.61 -9.80
N VAL A 106 8.06 9.39 -10.82
CA VAL A 106 7.74 9.70 -12.21
C VAL A 106 8.05 8.49 -13.10
N GLY A 107 7.52 8.50 -14.33
CA GLY A 107 7.73 7.40 -15.27
C GLY A 107 7.07 6.09 -14.81
N ASP A 108 7.66 4.97 -15.17
CA ASP A 108 7.11 3.64 -14.87
C ASP A 108 7.48 3.17 -13.44
N TYR A 109 6.95 3.89 -12.45
CA TYR A 109 7.23 3.57 -11.04
C TYR A 109 6.47 2.33 -10.52
N VAL A 110 5.55 1.76 -11.28
CA VAL A 110 4.85 0.53 -10.89
C VAL A 110 5.76 -0.68 -11.15
N ASN A 111 6.27 -0.83 -12.36
CA ASN A 111 7.18 -1.93 -12.68
C ASN A 111 8.54 -1.78 -11.98
N ASN A 112 8.94 -0.55 -11.67
CA ASN A 112 10.21 -0.23 -10.99
C ASN A 112 10.00 0.14 -9.50
N ALA A 113 8.89 -0.24 -8.88
CA ALA A 113 8.51 0.21 -7.53
C ALA A 113 9.57 -0.09 -6.47
N PHE A 114 10.27 -1.20 -6.61
CA PHE A 114 11.27 -1.69 -5.67
C PHE A 114 12.70 -1.55 -6.20
N ALA A 115 12.89 -1.00 -7.40
CA ALA A 115 14.22 -0.74 -7.94
C ALA A 115 14.90 0.39 -7.17
N LEU A 116 16.21 0.25 -6.95
CA LEU A 116 17.00 1.27 -6.24
C LEU A 116 17.15 2.55 -7.06
N ASP A 117 17.12 2.44 -8.37
CA ASP A 117 17.29 3.50 -9.36
C ASP A 117 15.96 4.02 -9.94
N ARG A 118 14.84 3.72 -9.27
CA ARG A 118 13.52 4.23 -9.68
C ARG A 118 13.56 5.75 -9.89
N ALA A 119 12.91 6.21 -10.96
CA ALA A 119 12.89 7.62 -11.31
C ALA A 119 12.14 8.46 -10.26
N MET A 120 12.86 9.36 -9.64
CA MET A 120 12.36 10.29 -8.63
C MET A 120 12.75 11.71 -9.05
N GLN A 121 11.85 12.66 -8.81
CA GLN A 121 12.08 14.06 -9.12
C GLN A 121 11.80 14.93 -7.88
N ASP A 122 12.81 15.71 -7.48
CA ASP A 122 12.69 16.69 -6.41
C ASP A 122 12.07 17.99 -6.96
N MET A 123 11.08 18.53 -6.28
CA MET A 123 10.38 19.73 -6.69
C MET A 123 9.66 20.39 -5.51
N SER A 124 9.04 21.54 -5.72
CA SER A 124 8.13 22.13 -4.74
C SER A 124 6.76 21.45 -4.79
N MET A 125 5.97 21.59 -3.73
CA MET A 125 4.58 21.12 -3.71
C MET A 125 3.75 21.80 -4.81
N LEU A 126 4.00 23.08 -5.09
CA LEU A 126 3.32 23.80 -6.16
C LEU A 126 3.62 23.18 -7.53
N ASP A 127 4.90 22.98 -7.84
CA ASP A 127 5.31 22.38 -9.11
C ASP A 127 4.73 20.97 -9.27
N TYR A 128 4.71 20.20 -8.19
CA TYR A 128 4.09 18.89 -8.18
C TYR A 128 2.58 18.94 -8.50
N LEU A 129 1.85 19.87 -7.88
CA LEU A 129 0.41 20.03 -8.12
C LEU A 129 0.13 20.50 -9.55
N ASP A 130 0.99 21.34 -10.12
CA ASP A 130 0.89 21.77 -11.51
C ASP A 130 1.18 20.62 -12.47
N LEU A 131 2.23 19.83 -12.20
CA LEU A 131 2.57 18.65 -12.98
C LEU A 131 1.43 17.61 -12.94
N ALA A 132 0.87 17.35 -11.74
CA ALA A 132 -0.23 16.41 -11.56
C ALA A 132 -1.52 16.85 -12.26
N ALA A 133 -1.75 18.15 -12.41
CA ALA A 133 -2.92 18.72 -13.10
C ALA A 133 -2.81 18.68 -14.63
N GLN A 134 -1.61 18.64 -15.19
CA GLN A 134 -1.39 18.65 -16.65
C GLN A 134 -1.82 17.34 -17.32
N GLY A 135 -1.94 16.26 -16.54
CA GLY A 135 -2.10 14.92 -17.09
C GLY A 135 -0.82 14.42 -17.75
N THR A 136 -0.67 13.13 -17.81
CA THR A 136 0.50 12.48 -18.44
C THR A 136 0.03 11.32 -19.32
N GLU A 137 0.73 11.06 -20.40
CA GLU A 137 0.66 9.77 -21.07
C GLU A 137 1.34 8.73 -20.15
N GLY A 138 0.61 7.70 -19.73
CA GLY A 138 1.10 6.69 -18.81
C GLY A 138 0.74 6.95 -17.35
N LEU A 139 1.62 6.56 -16.43
CA LEU A 139 1.38 6.70 -15.00
C LEU A 139 1.53 8.16 -14.54
N PRO A 140 0.54 8.72 -13.84
CA PRO A 140 0.62 10.08 -13.35
C PRO A 140 1.69 10.23 -12.24
N PRO A 141 2.26 11.43 -12.03
CA PRO A 141 3.24 11.66 -10.97
C PRO A 141 2.63 11.37 -9.59
N TYR A 142 3.41 10.75 -8.70
CA TYR A 142 2.91 10.26 -7.43
C TYR A 142 3.86 10.57 -6.28
N LEU A 143 3.35 11.27 -5.28
CA LEU A 143 4.02 11.38 -3.98
C LEU A 143 3.67 10.14 -3.16
N GLY A 144 4.62 9.29 -2.92
CA GLY A 144 4.39 8.05 -2.18
C GLY A 144 5.39 7.83 -1.07
N ASN A 145 4.90 7.52 0.12
CA ASN A 145 5.69 7.23 1.31
C ASN A 145 6.59 8.39 1.77
N LEU A 146 6.09 9.61 1.74
CA LEU A 146 6.85 10.80 2.15
C LEU A 146 6.60 11.17 3.61
N GLU A 147 7.65 11.59 4.30
CA GLU A 147 7.53 12.28 5.59
C GLU A 147 7.38 13.78 5.34
N LEU A 148 6.15 14.29 5.47
CA LEU A 148 5.83 15.71 5.33
C LEU A 148 5.62 16.32 6.71
N ARG A 149 6.69 16.74 7.36
CA ARG A 149 6.72 17.18 8.78
C ARG A 149 5.77 18.34 9.04
N GLU A 150 5.63 19.25 8.09
CA GLU A 150 4.74 20.40 8.18
C GLU A 150 3.26 19.99 8.30
N LEU A 151 2.89 18.80 7.78
CA LEU A 151 1.53 18.28 7.84
C LEU A 151 1.26 17.44 9.10
N ASN A 152 2.29 16.93 9.77
CA ASN A 152 2.13 16.04 10.92
C ASN A 152 1.32 16.68 12.07
N ARG A 153 1.46 18.00 12.29
CA ARG A 153 0.72 18.75 13.33
C ARG A 153 -0.78 18.81 13.12
N PHE A 154 -1.26 18.45 11.93
CA PHE A 154 -2.66 18.43 11.58
C PHE A 154 -3.29 17.03 11.70
N CYS A 155 -2.51 16.03 12.10
CA CYS A 155 -2.95 14.66 12.38
C CYS A 155 -3.23 14.55 13.90
N HIS A 156 -4.46 14.17 14.26
CA HIS A 156 -4.86 14.00 15.66
C HIS A 156 -5.14 12.53 15.95
N TRP A 157 -4.08 11.80 16.27
CA TRP A 157 -4.16 10.37 16.52
C TRP A 157 -5.09 10.04 17.68
N PRO A 158 -5.88 8.95 17.59
CA PRO A 158 -6.63 8.46 18.74
C PRO A 158 -5.70 8.10 19.90
N ALA A 159 -6.14 8.34 21.13
CA ALA A 159 -5.33 8.08 22.34
C ALA A 159 -4.91 6.60 22.49
N TRP A 160 -5.66 5.68 21.89
CA TRP A 160 -5.35 4.26 21.91
C TRP A 160 -4.34 3.84 20.82
N PHE A 161 -4.05 4.70 19.84
CA PHE A 161 -2.98 4.48 18.88
C PHE A 161 -1.67 5.04 19.45
N THR A 162 -1.07 4.24 20.34
CA THR A 162 0.15 4.61 21.05
C THR A 162 1.38 4.31 20.19
N ARG A 163 2.34 5.23 20.19
CA ARG A 163 3.61 5.16 19.45
C ARG A 163 3.44 5.10 17.92
N PRO A 164 2.63 5.97 17.31
CA PRO A 164 2.71 6.11 15.87
C PRO A 164 4.13 6.55 15.52
N GLY A 165 4.73 5.89 14.56
CA GLY A 165 5.88 6.45 13.87
C GLY A 165 5.50 7.76 13.19
N PRO A 166 6.45 8.52 12.61
CA PRO A 166 6.09 9.70 11.84
C PRO A 166 5.14 9.28 10.70
N PRO A 167 3.99 9.97 10.53
CA PRO A 167 3.05 9.61 9.49
C PRO A 167 3.69 9.73 8.12
N ARG A 168 3.33 8.82 7.25
CA ARG A 168 3.72 8.85 5.85
C ARG A 168 2.56 9.34 5.01
N PHE A 169 2.85 10.10 3.97
CA PHE A 169 1.86 10.72 3.11
C PHE A 169 1.94 10.17 1.70
N TRP A 170 0.77 10.00 1.10
CA TRP A 170 0.59 9.66 -0.29
C TRP A 170 -0.36 10.68 -0.92
N LEU A 171 0.05 11.29 -2.01
CA LEU A 171 -0.76 12.24 -2.77
C LEU A 171 -0.57 11.97 -4.25
N GLY A 172 -1.68 11.78 -4.96
CA GLY A 172 -1.64 11.57 -6.40
C GLY A 172 -2.98 11.83 -7.06
N PRO A 173 -3.00 12.17 -8.35
CA PRO A 173 -4.21 12.23 -9.14
C PRO A 173 -4.81 10.84 -9.36
N ALA A 174 -5.98 10.80 -10.00
CA ALA A 174 -6.59 9.53 -10.41
C ALA A 174 -5.61 8.72 -11.29
N GLY A 175 -5.61 7.41 -11.12
CA GLY A 175 -4.73 6.51 -11.87
C GLY A 175 -3.38 6.23 -11.21
N THR A 176 -3.06 6.86 -10.06
CA THR A 176 -1.87 6.46 -9.29
C THR A 176 -2.03 5.07 -8.69
N VAL A 177 -0.96 4.28 -8.74
CA VAL A 177 -0.95 2.89 -8.28
C VAL A 177 0.21 2.69 -7.31
N THR A 178 -0.06 1.97 -6.23
CA THR A 178 0.98 1.34 -5.41
C THR A 178 0.88 -0.17 -5.64
N PRO A 179 1.92 -0.81 -6.15
CA PRO A 179 1.92 -2.25 -6.38
C PRO A 179 1.67 -3.05 -5.11
N LEU A 180 1.25 -4.29 -5.27
CA LEU A 180 1.07 -5.22 -4.17
C LEU A 180 2.39 -5.44 -3.44
N HIS A 181 2.37 -5.27 -2.13
CA HIS A 181 3.53 -5.43 -1.26
C HIS A 181 3.07 -5.81 0.15
N ALA A 182 3.98 -6.27 0.97
CA ALA A 182 3.76 -6.49 2.38
C ALA A 182 4.65 -5.55 3.20
N ASP A 183 4.05 -4.90 4.19
CA ASP A 183 4.76 -4.14 5.21
C ASP A 183 5.01 -5.02 6.44
N TYR A 184 6.09 -4.74 7.18
CA TYR A 184 6.42 -5.49 8.39
C TYR A 184 5.58 -5.09 9.59
N ASP A 185 5.09 -3.84 9.58
CA ASP A 185 4.34 -3.25 10.68
C ASP A 185 2.84 -3.21 10.37
N ASP A 186 2.03 -3.22 11.42
CA ASP A 186 0.61 -2.93 11.30
C ASP A 186 0.41 -1.48 10.86
N ASN A 187 -0.48 -1.26 9.91
CA ASN A 187 -0.74 0.05 9.33
C ASN A 187 -2.11 0.60 9.74
N LEU A 188 -2.15 1.87 10.14
CA LEU A 188 -3.36 2.66 10.20
C LEU A 188 -3.40 3.60 8.98
N PHE A 189 -4.13 3.20 7.95
CA PHE A 189 -4.32 4.00 6.75
C PHE A 189 -5.49 4.97 6.92
N VAL A 190 -5.26 6.26 6.64
CA VAL A 190 -6.28 7.31 6.76
C VAL A 190 -6.46 8.02 5.42
N GLN A 191 -7.63 7.86 4.81
CA GLN A 191 -8.00 8.58 3.59
C GLN A 191 -8.54 9.96 3.97
N ILE A 192 -7.83 11.02 3.58
CA ILE A 192 -8.16 12.41 3.91
C ILE A 192 -9.01 13.05 2.81
N TRP A 193 -8.60 12.93 1.55
CA TRP A 193 -9.26 13.57 0.42
C TRP A 193 -9.35 12.62 -0.77
N GLY A 194 -10.45 12.67 -1.51
CA GLY A 194 -10.70 11.78 -2.64
C GLY A 194 -11.02 10.35 -2.23
N ALA A 195 -10.68 9.39 -3.10
CA ALA A 195 -10.95 7.97 -2.89
C ALA A 195 -9.76 7.12 -3.32
N LYS A 196 -9.50 6.04 -2.57
CA LYS A 196 -8.51 5.02 -2.92
C LYS A 196 -9.14 3.64 -2.80
N ARG A 197 -8.87 2.79 -3.78
CA ARG A 197 -9.24 1.38 -3.73
C ARG A 197 -8.04 0.59 -3.26
N ILE A 198 -8.23 -0.25 -2.25
CA ILE A 198 -7.18 -1.08 -1.67
C ILE A 198 -7.65 -2.54 -1.73
N PHE A 199 -6.79 -3.40 -2.24
CA PHE A 199 -6.97 -4.85 -2.19
C PHE A 199 -6.03 -5.41 -1.13
N LEU A 200 -6.57 -6.25 -0.26
CA LEU A 200 -5.81 -6.91 0.81
C LEU A 200 -5.89 -8.41 0.61
N ALA A 201 -4.76 -9.07 0.65
CA ALA A 201 -4.69 -10.51 0.64
C ALA A 201 -4.22 -11.01 2.02
N PRO A 202 -4.83 -12.08 2.56
CA PRO A 202 -4.36 -12.68 3.80
C PRO A 202 -2.93 -13.18 3.65
N PRO A 203 -2.09 -13.09 4.70
CA PRO A 203 -0.69 -13.54 4.63
C PRO A 203 -0.51 -15.01 4.26
N HIS A 204 -1.51 -15.86 4.54
CA HIS A 204 -1.46 -17.28 4.16
C HIS A 204 -1.76 -17.55 2.68
N HIS A 205 -2.10 -16.51 1.92
CA HIS A 205 -2.25 -16.57 0.46
C HIS A 205 -0.99 -16.10 -0.28
N ASP A 206 0.13 -15.91 0.40
CA ASP A 206 1.38 -15.42 -0.19
C ASP A 206 1.83 -16.26 -1.38
N GLU A 207 1.57 -17.56 -1.36
CA GLU A 207 1.87 -18.48 -2.46
C GLU A 207 1.16 -18.14 -3.77
N PHE A 208 -0.02 -17.52 -3.72
CA PHE A 208 -0.79 -17.09 -4.88
C PHE A 208 -0.42 -15.68 -5.37
N LEU A 209 0.40 -14.97 -4.62
CA LEU A 209 0.77 -13.59 -4.89
C LEU A 209 2.13 -13.47 -5.59
N TYR A 210 2.79 -14.60 -5.86
CA TYR A 210 4.10 -14.64 -6.52
C TYR A 210 5.10 -13.64 -5.95
N PRO A 211 5.39 -13.70 -4.63
CA PRO A 211 6.26 -12.74 -3.99
C PRO A 211 7.65 -12.80 -4.62
N VAL A 212 8.17 -11.63 -5.00
CA VAL A 212 9.56 -11.48 -5.42
C VAL A 212 10.32 -10.78 -4.31
N GLU A 213 11.51 -11.28 -4.02
CA GLU A 213 12.42 -10.64 -3.10
C GLU A 213 13.06 -9.45 -3.81
N ALA A 214 12.48 -8.28 -3.62
CA ALA A 214 12.94 -7.06 -4.27
C ALA A 214 14.22 -6.51 -3.63
N ASN A 215 14.33 -6.64 -2.31
CA ASN A 215 15.52 -6.43 -1.51
C ASN A 215 15.29 -7.04 -0.12
N ALA A 216 16.30 -7.04 0.75
CA ALA A 216 16.24 -7.66 2.08
C ALA A 216 15.12 -7.09 3.01
N LEU A 217 14.45 -6.03 2.61
CA LEU A 217 13.46 -5.31 3.43
C LEU A 217 12.07 -5.21 2.79
N LEU A 218 11.90 -5.59 1.52
CA LEU A 218 10.64 -5.40 0.80
C LEU A 218 10.28 -6.65 0.01
N PHE A 219 9.08 -7.13 0.25
CA PHE A 219 8.45 -8.16 -0.56
C PHE A 219 7.42 -7.50 -1.47
N GLY A 220 7.57 -7.66 -2.76
CA GLY A 220 6.64 -7.18 -3.75
C GLY A 220 6.08 -8.32 -4.59
N SER A 221 5.07 -8.02 -5.40
CA SER A 221 4.54 -8.91 -6.40
C SER A 221 4.65 -8.25 -7.77
N PRO A 222 4.90 -9.01 -8.84
CA PRO A 222 4.96 -8.48 -10.20
C PRO A 222 3.57 -8.09 -10.76
N PHE A 223 2.48 -8.29 -9.98
CA PHE A 223 1.09 -8.05 -10.37
C PHE A 223 0.44 -6.90 -9.64
#